data_718c4de1b289ae490ddfa27f0989b8f4
#
_entry.id   718c4de1b289ae490ddfa27f0989b8f4
#
_cell.length_a   1.000
_cell.length_b   1.000
_cell.length_c   1.000
_cell.angle_alpha   90.00
_cell.angle_beta   90.00
_cell.angle_gamma   90.00
#
_symmetry.space_group_name_H-M   'P 1'
#
loop_
_entity.id
_entity.type
_entity.pdbx_description
1 polymer ?
#
loop_
_entity_poly.entity_id
_entity_poly.type
_entity_poly.pdbx_seq_one_letter_code
_entity_poly.pdbx_strand_id
1 'polypeptide(L)' 'MADFDIGDKIKHKVFGEGTITDISEGNSANLTIIFEDGKKVIKSSFVKLLK' A
#
# COMPACT_ATOMS: atom_id res chain seq x y z
N MET A 1 -8.81 11.26 -6.45
CA MET A 1 -8.96 9.97 -5.80
C MET A 1 -7.76 9.09 -6.08
N ALA A 2 -7.24 8.47 -5.05
CA ALA A 2 -6.15 7.54 -5.23
C ALA A 2 -6.74 6.17 -5.53
N ASP A 3 -6.46 5.66 -6.70
CA ASP A 3 -6.96 4.36 -7.11
C ASP A 3 -5.83 3.36 -6.98
N PHE A 4 -5.92 2.55 -5.93
CA PHE A 4 -4.96 1.50 -5.69
C PHE A 4 -5.53 0.17 -6.13
N ASP A 5 -4.69 -0.67 -6.70
CA ASP A 5 -5.08 -2.01 -7.12
C ASP A 5 -4.08 -3.03 -6.61
N ILE A 6 -4.54 -4.27 -6.50
CA ILE A 6 -3.64 -5.36 -6.14
C ILE A 6 -2.59 -5.49 -7.23
N GLY A 7 -1.34 -5.61 -6.83
CA GLY A 7 -0.22 -5.66 -7.75
C GLY A 7 0.45 -4.33 -8.02
N ASP A 8 -0.17 -3.24 -7.58
CA ASP A 8 0.42 -1.91 -7.76
C ASP A 8 1.61 -1.73 -6.83
N LYS A 9 2.57 -0.97 -7.30
CA LYS A 9 3.72 -0.61 -6.49
C LYS A 9 3.47 0.72 -5.82
N ILE A 10 3.87 0.81 -4.56
CA ILE A 10 3.73 2.02 -3.77
C ILE A 10 5.04 2.34 -3.07
N LYS A 11 5.11 3.54 -2.53
CA LYS A 11 6.26 3.95 -1.73
C LYS A 11 5.77 4.49 -0.40
N HIS A 12 6.36 3.96 0.67
CA HIS A 12 6.15 4.44 2.03
C HIS A 12 7.37 5.24 2.47
N LYS A 13 7.17 6.32 3.21
CA LYS A 13 8.28 7.20 3.58
C LYS A 13 9.26 6.55 4.53
N VAL A 14 8.84 5.52 5.26
CA VAL A 14 9.70 4.82 6.22
C VAL A 14 10.15 3.48 5.67
N PHE A 15 9.20 2.70 5.14
CA PHE A 15 9.47 1.32 4.71
C PHE A 15 9.95 1.21 3.26
N GLY A 16 9.82 2.29 2.49
CA GLY A 16 10.26 2.27 1.11
C GLY A 16 9.23 1.69 0.17
N GLU A 17 9.69 1.07 -0.89
CA GLU A 17 8.80 0.54 -1.92
C GLU A 17 8.21 -0.80 -1.52
N GLY A 18 6.97 -0.99 -1.90
CA GLY A 18 6.29 -2.25 -1.66
C GLY A 18 5.27 -2.52 -2.75
N THR A 19 4.68 -3.71 -2.69
CA THR A 19 3.67 -4.14 -3.65
C THR A 19 2.39 -4.48 -2.90
N ILE A 20 1.26 -3.97 -3.39
CA ILE A 20 -0.04 -4.21 -2.78
C ILE A 20 -0.46 -5.64 -3.10
N THR A 21 -0.80 -6.41 -2.06
CA THR A 21 -1.27 -7.79 -2.24
C THR A 21 -2.74 -7.94 -1.87
N ASP A 22 -3.27 -7.01 -1.09
CA ASP A 22 -4.68 -7.05 -0.71
C ASP A 22 -5.15 -5.65 -0.36
N ILE A 23 -6.44 -5.40 -0.52
CA ILE A 23 -7.04 -4.12 -0.20
C ILE A 23 -8.29 -4.38 0.62
N SER A 24 -8.37 -3.74 1.78
CA SER A 24 -9.55 -3.81 2.64
C SER A 24 -10.25 -2.46 2.57
N GLU A 25 -11.50 -2.47 2.19
CA GLU A 25 -12.29 -1.25 2.09
C GLU A 25 -13.15 -1.08 3.33
N GLY A 26 -13.35 0.17 3.71
CA GLY A 26 -14.13 0.52 4.87
C GLY A 26 -14.15 2.02 4.99
N ASN A 27 -14.10 2.54 6.22
CA ASN A 27 -14.04 3.99 6.43
C ASN A 27 -12.75 4.59 5.87
N SER A 28 -11.70 3.79 5.82
CA SER A 28 -10.46 4.17 5.16
C SER A 28 -9.86 2.90 4.57
N ALA A 29 -9.31 3.03 3.38
CA ALA A 29 -8.72 1.87 2.71
C ALA A 29 -7.45 1.45 3.41
N ASN A 30 -7.39 0.17 3.79
CA ASN A 30 -6.19 -0.43 4.35
C ASN A 30 -5.57 -1.32 3.29
N LEU A 31 -4.28 -1.15 3.07
CA LEU A 31 -3.56 -1.89 2.06
C LEU A 31 -2.62 -2.88 2.72
N THR A 32 -2.71 -4.13 2.30
CA THR A 32 -1.71 -5.11 2.69
C THR A 32 -0.59 -5.04 1.66
N ILE A 33 0.59 -4.72 2.12
CA ILE A 33 1.71 -4.42 1.24
C ILE A 33 2.90 -5.29 1.65
N ILE A 34 3.54 -5.88 0.65
CA ILE A 34 4.78 -6.62 0.87
C ILE A 34 5.94 -5.66 0.64
N PHE A 35 6.66 -5.39 1.72
CA PHE A 35 7.91 -4.63 1.69
C PHE A 35 9.08 -5.58 1.75
N GLU A 36 10.27 -5.04 1.63
CA GLU A 36 11.49 -5.83 1.74
C GLU A 36 11.59 -6.54 3.09
N ASP A 37 11.11 -5.90 4.15
CA ASP A 37 11.14 -6.46 5.50
C ASP A 37 10.01 -7.44 5.79
N GLY A 38 9.01 -7.51 4.91
CA GLY A 38 7.88 -8.40 5.12
C GLY A 38 6.55 -7.71 4.84
N LYS A 39 5.48 -8.39 5.20
CA LYS A 39 4.13 -7.93 4.92
C LYS A 39 3.63 -7.00 6.02
N LYS A 40 3.03 -5.88 5.64
CA LYS A 40 2.47 -4.93 6.59
C LYS A 40 1.13 -4.42 6.07
N VAL A 41 0.25 -4.02 7.01
CA VAL A 41 -1.02 -3.40 6.67
C VAL A 41 -0.91 -1.91 6.96
N ILE A 42 -1.10 -1.09 5.94
CA ILE A 42 -0.89 0.35 6.04
C ILE A 42 -2.05 1.08 5.38
N LYS A 43 -2.49 2.17 5.99
CA LYS A 43 -3.54 2.98 5.41
C LYS A 43 -3.06 3.62 4.11
N SER A 44 -3.96 3.72 3.14
CA SER A 44 -3.63 4.27 1.83
C SER A 44 -3.11 5.70 1.88
N SER A 45 -3.51 6.46 2.89
CA SER A 45 -3.08 7.84 3.03
C SER A 45 -1.59 7.98 3.36
N PHE A 46 -0.95 6.90 3.80
CA PHE A 46 0.46 6.94 4.18
C PHE A 46 1.41 6.52 3.06
N VAL A 47 0.88 6.15 1.92
CA VAL A 47 1.70 5.66 0.81
C VAL A 47 1.38 6.42 -0.46
N LYS A 48 2.32 6.39 -1.39
CA LYS A 48 2.13 7.00 -2.72
C LYS A 48 2.21 5.92 -3.78
N LEU A 49 1.32 6.03 -4.75
CA LEU A 49 1.33 5.11 -5.89
C LEU A 49 2.49 5.46 -6.80
N LEU A 50 3.25 4.43 -7.17
CA LEU A 50 4.36 4.59 -8.11
C LEU A 50 3.87 4.24 -9.50
N LYS A 51 3.93 5.21 -10.39
CA LYS A 51 3.58 5.00 -11.79
C LYS A 51 4.66 5.53 -12.70
#